data_980bd86fe5cca2f69fab021937886d09
#
_entry.id   980bd86fe5cca2f69fab021937886d09
#
_cell.length_a   1.000
_cell.length_b   1.000
_cell.length_c   1.000
_cell.angle_alpha   90.00
_cell.angle_beta   90.00
_cell.angle_gamma   90.00
#
_symmetry.space_group_name_H-M   'P 1'
#
loop_
_entity.id
_entity.type
_entity.pdbx_description
1 polymer ?
#
loop_
_entity_poly.entity_id
_entity_poly.type
_entity_poly.pdbx_seq_one_letter_code
_entity_poly.pdbx_strand_id
1 'polypeptide(L)'
;MKNIINKIGDYMGLVKFSHTIFAMPFALMAFVFALKSANVEFSWLLLLQIVLCMVFARNVAMGFNRWADRDIDGKNPRTTNREIPAGKISAKSALIFVIINAILFVGVSLSINSLTAILSPVAPIVVMAYSYCKRFTSMAHLVLGLSLGIAPSAAYIAVTGTLTFAPCLLSLLVLTWCGGFDIIYALQDVEFDRSQGLHSIPVRFGVRGAIYISIALHAVSIVALLLFARYCPQGWLLWIGEALFCGCIILEHILVTPTKQRNIGIAFGTLNGIASLTLATFTIAQLIVG
;
A
#
# COMPACT_ATOMS: atom_id res chain seq x y z
N MET A 1 -24.30 -19.81 13.69
CA MET A 1 -23.73 -18.46 13.91
C MET A 1 -22.24 -18.48 14.22
N LYS A 2 -21.73 -19.19 15.23
CA LYS A 2 -20.27 -19.30 15.55
C LYS A 2 -19.38 -19.67 14.34
N ASN A 3 -19.78 -20.62 13.51
CA ASN A 3 -19.02 -21.05 12.32
C ASN A 3 -18.90 -19.93 11.23
N ILE A 4 -19.90 -19.09 11.10
CA ILE A 4 -19.89 -17.98 10.12
C ILE A 4 -18.97 -16.86 10.62
N ILE A 5 -19.06 -16.51 11.91
CA ILE A 5 -18.21 -15.49 12.53
C ILE A 5 -16.74 -15.89 12.45
N ASN A 6 -16.41 -17.15 12.73
CA ASN A 6 -15.05 -17.66 12.61
C ASN A 6 -14.52 -17.58 11.16
N LYS A 7 -15.33 -17.95 10.16
CA LYS A 7 -14.96 -17.83 8.76
C LYS A 7 -14.73 -16.38 8.33
N ILE A 8 -15.58 -15.44 8.77
CA ILE A 8 -15.36 -14.01 8.50
C ILE A 8 -14.02 -13.58 9.12
N GLY A 9 -13.73 -13.97 10.36
CA GLY A 9 -12.45 -13.71 11.02
C GLY A 9 -11.25 -14.24 10.24
N ASP A 10 -11.34 -15.46 9.69
CA ASP A 10 -10.28 -16.06 8.87
C ASP A 10 -10.04 -15.24 7.58
N TYR A 11 -11.09 -14.77 6.89
CA TYR A 11 -10.92 -13.92 5.71
C TYR A 11 -10.40 -12.52 6.05
N MET A 12 -10.80 -11.93 7.18
CA MET A 12 -10.22 -10.67 7.68
C MET A 12 -8.72 -10.83 8.00
N GLY A 13 -8.34 -11.99 8.56
CA GLY A 13 -6.94 -12.38 8.76
C GLY A 13 -6.19 -12.52 7.44
N LEU A 14 -6.78 -13.23 6.46
CA LEU A 14 -6.21 -13.43 5.12
C LEU A 14 -5.81 -12.11 4.46
N VAL A 15 -6.68 -11.09 4.53
CA VAL A 15 -6.44 -9.79 3.87
C VAL A 15 -5.67 -8.81 4.73
N LYS A 16 -5.37 -9.15 6.00
CA LYS A 16 -4.70 -8.23 6.94
C LYS A 16 -5.34 -6.84 6.91
N PHE A 17 -6.64 -6.76 7.21
CA PHE A 17 -7.43 -5.55 7.04
C PHE A 17 -6.83 -4.32 7.72
N SER A 18 -6.16 -4.50 8.87
CA SER A 18 -5.46 -3.42 9.58
C SER A 18 -4.40 -2.69 8.73
N HIS A 19 -3.83 -3.35 7.72
CA HIS A 19 -2.82 -2.72 6.84
C HIS A 19 -3.45 -1.88 5.71
N THR A 20 -4.76 -1.75 5.63
CA THR A 20 -5.45 -0.82 4.72
C THR A 20 -5.06 0.64 5.00
N ILE A 21 -4.60 0.91 6.22
CA ILE A 21 -4.07 2.19 6.69
C ILE A 21 -2.89 2.74 5.84
N PHE A 22 -2.19 1.91 5.09
CA PHE A 22 -1.03 2.38 4.32
C PHE A 22 -1.40 3.07 2.99
N ALA A 23 -2.50 2.71 2.34
CA ALA A 23 -2.87 3.29 1.04
C ALA A 23 -4.16 4.10 1.07
N MET A 24 -5.14 3.72 1.90
CA MET A 24 -6.43 4.40 1.97
C MET A 24 -6.33 5.89 2.35
N PRO A 25 -5.50 6.32 3.31
CA PRO A 25 -5.36 7.74 3.63
C PRO A 25 -4.92 8.58 2.42
N PHE A 26 -4.00 8.07 1.60
CA PHE A 26 -3.53 8.77 0.41
C PHE A 26 -4.58 8.79 -0.72
N ALA A 27 -5.40 7.74 -0.86
CA ALA A 27 -6.52 7.76 -1.79
C ALA A 27 -7.57 8.80 -1.38
N LEU A 28 -7.89 8.89 -0.08
CA LEU A 28 -8.81 9.91 0.44
C LEU A 28 -8.24 11.33 0.30
N MET A 29 -6.94 11.50 0.54
CA MET A 29 -6.26 12.78 0.32
C MET A 29 -6.34 13.20 -1.15
N ALA A 30 -6.05 12.28 -2.08
CA ALA A 30 -6.17 12.53 -3.53
C ALA A 30 -7.62 12.79 -3.96
N PHE A 31 -8.60 12.12 -3.35
CA PHE A 31 -10.02 12.37 -3.58
C PHE A 31 -10.38 13.82 -3.22
N VAL A 32 -10.05 14.27 -2.00
CA VAL A 32 -10.36 15.64 -1.57
C VAL A 32 -9.58 16.67 -2.39
N PHE A 33 -8.31 16.39 -2.70
CA PHE A 33 -7.51 17.24 -3.59
C PHE A 33 -8.17 17.37 -4.98
N ALA A 34 -8.68 16.28 -5.55
CA ALA A 34 -9.36 16.29 -6.83
C ALA A 34 -10.64 17.12 -6.81
N LEU A 35 -11.48 17.00 -5.76
CA LEU A 35 -12.69 17.81 -5.60
C LEU A 35 -12.36 19.29 -5.60
N LYS A 36 -11.34 19.70 -4.87
CA LYS A 36 -10.95 21.11 -4.72
C LYS A 36 -10.27 21.64 -5.99
N SER A 37 -9.31 20.92 -6.54
CA SER A 37 -8.52 21.39 -7.70
C SER A 37 -9.33 21.44 -9.00
N ALA A 38 -10.32 20.57 -9.16
CA ALA A 38 -11.20 20.52 -10.33
C ALA A 38 -12.57 21.19 -10.10
N ASN A 39 -12.81 21.74 -8.91
CA ASN A 39 -14.08 22.36 -8.50
C ASN A 39 -15.29 21.43 -8.71
N VAL A 40 -15.13 20.15 -8.33
CA VAL A 40 -16.17 19.12 -8.42
C VAL A 40 -16.94 19.06 -7.11
N GLU A 41 -18.27 18.97 -7.18
CA GLU A 41 -19.11 18.82 -6.00
C GLU A 41 -18.89 17.46 -5.32
N PHE A 42 -19.00 17.44 -4.00
CA PHE A 42 -18.85 16.24 -3.20
C PHE A 42 -20.01 15.27 -3.45
N SER A 43 -19.70 14.00 -3.67
CA SER A 43 -20.67 12.93 -3.84
C SER A 43 -20.38 11.76 -2.90
N TRP A 44 -21.36 11.45 -2.03
CA TRP A 44 -21.30 10.26 -1.16
C TRP A 44 -21.21 8.95 -1.96
N LEU A 45 -21.89 8.88 -3.11
CA LEU A 45 -21.84 7.71 -3.98
C LEU A 45 -20.43 7.50 -4.52
N LEU A 46 -19.79 8.57 -5.02
CA LEU A 46 -18.42 8.48 -5.55
C LEU A 46 -17.41 8.10 -4.46
N LEU A 47 -17.55 8.68 -3.26
CA LEU A 47 -16.71 8.31 -2.12
C LEU A 47 -16.88 6.83 -1.78
N LEU A 48 -18.11 6.34 -1.71
CA LEU A 48 -18.41 4.91 -1.46
C LEU A 48 -17.77 4.02 -2.54
N GLN A 49 -17.90 4.39 -3.82
CA GLN A 49 -17.30 3.65 -4.94
C GLN A 49 -15.78 3.57 -4.82
N ILE A 50 -15.11 4.68 -4.47
CA ILE A 50 -13.66 4.71 -4.26
C ILE A 50 -13.26 3.80 -3.08
N VAL A 51 -13.97 3.90 -1.95
CA VAL A 51 -13.71 3.05 -0.77
C VAL A 51 -13.91 1.56 -1.11
N LEU A 52 -14.98 1.22 -1.83
CA LEU A 52 -15.21 -0.16 -2.29
C LEU A 52 -14.10 -0.65 -3.22
N CYS A 53 -13.66 0.18 -4.17
CA CYS A 53 -12.51 -0.15 -5.02
C CYS A 53 -11.24 -0.42 -4.20
N MET A 54 -10.96 0.41 -3.18
CA MET A 54 -9.80 0.22 -2.30
C MET A 54 -9.90 -1.10 -1.52
N VAL A 55 -11.08 -1.45 -0.99
CA VAL A 55 -11.31 -2.71 -0.28
C VAL A 55 -11.15 -3.90 -1.22
N PHE A 56 -11.76 -3.88 -2.39
CA PHE A 56 -11.66 -4.98 -3.35
C PHE A 56 -10.23 -5.14 -3.89
N ALA A 57 -9.55 -4.06 -4.24
CA ALA A 57 -8.14 -4.11 -4.66
C ALA A 57 -7.24 -4.70 -3.56
N ARG A 58 -7.47 -4.31 -2.30
CA ARG A 58 -6.77 -4.88 -1.15
C ARG A 58 -7.02 -6.38 -1.00
N ASN A 59 -8.27 -6.80 -1.12
CA ASN A 59 -8.66 -8.20 -1.04
C ASN A 59 -8.00 -9.03 -2.15
N VAL A 60 -7.95 -8.50 -3.37
CA VAL A 60 -7.24 -9.13 -4.50
C VAL A 60 -5.75 -9.23 -4.19
N ALA A 61 -5.09 -8.14 -3.81
CA ALA A 61 -3.66 -8.10 -3.55
C ALA A 61 -3.24 -9.12 -2.47
N MET A 62 -3.88 -9.05 -1.31
CA MET A 62 -3.51 -9.89 -0.16
C MET A 62 -3.96 -11.33 -0.34
N GLY A 63 -5.19 -11.55 -0.83
CA GLY A 63 -5.70 -12.90 -1.09
C GLY A 63 -4.85 -13.64 -2.11
N PHE A 64 -4.45 -12.95 -3.20
CA PHE A 64 -3.59 -13.53 -4.22
C PHE A 64 -2.17 -13.77 -3.72
N ASN A 65 -1.58 -12.85 -2.97
CA ASN A 65 -0.27 -13.05 -2.35
C ASN A 65 -0.26 -14.28 -1.43
N ARG A 66 -1.27 -14.46 -0.58
CA ARG A 66 -1.41 -15.64 0.27
C ARG A 66 -1.57 -16.93 -0.52
N TRP A 67 -2.33 -16.88 -1.61
CA TRP A 67 -2.52 -18.04 -2.49
C TRP A 67 -1.24 -18.39 -3.26
N ALA A 68 -0.57 -17.40 -3.82
CA ALA A 68 0.65 -17.58 -4.60
C ALA A 68 1.82 -18.10 -3.74
N ASP A 69 1.96 -17.58 -2.53
CA ASP A 69 3.09 -17.88 -1.63
C ASP A 69 2.78 -18.99 -0.62
N ARG A 70 1.63 -19.68 -0.70
CA ARG A 70 1.19 -20.69 0.28
C ARG A 70 2.24 -21.77 0.59
N ASP A 71 2.97 -22.22 -0.43
CA ASP A 71 3.99 -23.29 -0.29
C ASP A 71 5.28 -22.74 0.36
N ILE A 72 5.62 -21.49 0.09
CA ILE A 72 6.74 -20.75 0.70
C ILE A 72 6.39 -20.41 2.15
N ASP A 73 5.19 -19.89 2.38
CA ASP A 73 4.67 -19.54 3.70
C ASP A 73 4.61 -20.75 4.65
N GLY A 74 4.28 -21.92 4.13
CA GLY A 74 4.25 -23.15 4.90
C GLY A 74 5.63 -23.60 5.40
N LYS A 75 6.71 -23.18 4.76
CA LYS A 75 8.10 -23.49 5.15
C LYS A 75 8.72 -22.46 6.07
N ASN A 76 8.19 -21.23 6.10
CA ASN A 76 8.74 -20.16 6.91
C ASN A 76 8.12 -20.17 8.32
N PRO A 77 8.91 -20.36 9.41
CA PRO A 77 8.40 -20.38 10.78
C PRO A 77 7.57 -19.16 11.16
N ARG A 78 7.85 -17.99 10.56
CA ARG A 78 7.12 -16.74 10.81
C ARG A 78 5.72 -16.73 10.18
N THR A 79 5.49 -17.52 9.13
CA THR A 79 4.27 -17.46 8.31
C THR A 79 3.49 -18.76 8.23
N THR A 80 3.96 -19.86 8.83
CA THR A 80 3.27 -21.17 8.86
C THR A 80 1.85 -21.10 9.44
N ASN A 81 1.59 -20.16 10.34
CA ASN A 81 0.29 -19.95 11.00
C ASN A 81 -0.70 -19.11 10.15
N ARG A 82 -0.31 -18.72 8.92
CA ARG A 82 -1.20 -18.01 7.99
C ARG A 82 -2.36 -18.90 7.57
N GLU A 83 -3.45 -18.29 7.14
CA GLU A 83 -4.76 -18.94 6.98
C GLU A 83 -4.74 -20.13 6.00
N ILE A 84 -3.96 -20.06 4.90
CA ILE A 84 -3.88 -21.14 3.91
C ILE A 84 -2.93 -22.26 4.38
N PRO A 85 -1.67 -22.00 4.77
CA PRO A 85 -0.79 -23.05 5.30
C PRO A 85 -1.37 -23.74 6.54
N ALA A 86 -2.04 -23.00 7.43
CA ALA A 86 -2.69 -23.54 8.63
C ALA A 86 -4.00 -24.32 8.34
N GLY A 87 -4.43 -24.43 7.09
CA GLY A 87 -5.63 -25.15 6.70
C GLY A 87 -6.97 -24.48 7.07
N LYS A 88 -6.96 -23.22 7.56
CA LYS A 88 -8.19 -22.48 7.90
C LYS A 88 -9.00 -22.11 6.66
N ILE A 89 -8.32 -21.76 5.57
CA ILE A 89 -8.91 -21.47 4.26
C ILE A 89 -8.23 -22.35 3.21
N SER A 90 -9.03 -23.05 2.38
CA SER A 90 -8.48 -23.83 1.27
C SER A 90 -7.92 -22.91 0.18
N ALA A 91 -6.85 -23.34 -0.52
CA ALA A 91 -6.29 -22.59 -1.63
C ALA A 91 -7.33 -22.30 -2.73
N LYS A 92 -8.25 -23.22 -2.98
CA LYS A 92 -9.36 -23.03 -3.93
C LYS A 92 -10.31 -21.92 -3.47
N SER A 93 -10.70 -21.90 -2.19
CA SER A 93 -11.57 -20.87 -1.63
C SER A 93 -10.91 -19.49 -1.65
N ALA A 94 -9.61 -19.43 -1.37
CA ALA A 94 -8.85 -18.18 -1.46
C ALA A 94 -8.80 -17.64 -2.89
N LEU A 95 -8.57 -18.50 -3.90
CA LEU A 95 -8.56 -18.10 -5.30
C LEU A 95 -9.95 -17.61 -5.78
N ILE A 96 -11.02 -18.30 -5.41
CA ILE A 96 -12.40 -17.89 -5.70
C ILE A 96 -12.67 -16.50 -5.09
N PHE A 97 -12.26 -16.29 -3.83
CA PHE A 97 -12.38 -14.99 -3.16
C PHE A 97 -11.65 -13.88 -3.94
N VAL A 98 -10.44 -14.14 -4.42
CA VAL A 98 -9.66 -13.19 -5.24
C VAL A 98 -10.41 -12.86 -6.53
N ILE A 99 -10.90 -13.86 -7.26
CA ILE A 99 -11.63 -13.68 -8.53
C ILE A 99 -12.89 -12.86 -8.32
N ILE A 100 -13.68 -13.16 -7.29
CA ILE A 100 -14.90 -12.40 -6.97
C ILE A 100 -14.55 -10.93 -6.68
N ASN A 101 -13.53 -10.67 -5.86
CA ASN A 101 -13.12 -9.30 -5.55
C ASN A 101 -12.57 -8.55 -6.78
N ALA A 102 -11.87 -9.24 -7.68
CA ALA A 102 -11.39 -8.62 -8.92
C ALA A 102 -12.56 -8.23 -9.85
N ILE A 103 -13.57 -9.09 -9.96
CA ILE A 103 -14.80 -8.79 -10.74
C ILE A 103 -15.56 -7.62 -10.10
N LEU A 104 -15.72 -7.60 -8.77
CA LEU A 104 -16.38 -6.50 -8.07
C LEU A 104 -15.62 -5.20 -8.22
N PHE A 105 -14.29 -5.22 -8.14
CA PHE A 105 -13.43 -4.06 -8.37
C PHE A 105 -13.66 -3.46 -9.77
N VAL A 106 -13.60 -4.28 -10.81
CA VAL A 106 -13.86 -3.84 -12.18
C VAL A 106 -15.31 -3.35 -12.33
N GLY A 107 -16.29 -4.09 -11.79
CA GLY A 107 -17.70 -3.73 -11.85
C GLY A 107 -18.00 -2.35 -11.25
N VAL A 108 -17.45 -2.04 -10.07
CA VAL A 108 -17.59 -0.71 -9.47
C VAL A 108 -16.85 0.34 -10.30
N SER A 109 -15.64 0.04 -10.79
CA SER A 109 -14.86 0.97 -11.61
C SER A 109 -15.58 1.37 -12.91
N LEU A 110 -16.29 0.42 -13.55
CA LEU A 110 -17.11 0.66 -14.75
C LEU A 110 -18.23 1.68 -14.53
N SER A 111 -18.71 1.83 -13.28
CA SER A 111 -19.81 2.75 -12.93
C SER A 111 -19.32 4.16 -12.56
N ILE A 112 -18.01 4.44 -12.56
CA ILE A 112 -17.45 5.73 -12.15
C ILE A 112 -17.30 6.65 -13.37
N ASN A 113 -16.33 6.39 -14.24
CA ASN A 113 -16.12 7.12 -15.50
C ASN A 113 -15.32 6.27 -16.49
N SER A 114 -15.27 6.70 -17.75
CA SER A 114 -14.66 5.95 -18.85
C SER A 114 -13.17 5.65 -18.63
N LEU A 115 -12.39 6.60 -18.10
CA LEU A 115 -10.96 6.40 -17.90
C LEU A 115 -10.70 5.42 -16.75
N THR A 116 -11.45 5.53 -15.62
CA THR A 116 -11.40 4.58 -14.52
C THR A 116 -11.78 3.17 -15.01
N ALA A 117 -12.81 3.06 -15.85
CA ALA A 117 -13.25 1.81 -16.44
C ALA A 117 -12.16 1.14 -17.28
N ILE A 118 -11.53 1.89 -18.19
CA ILE A 118 -10.46 1.39 -19.09
C ILE A 118 -9.23 0.94 -18.29
N LEU A 119 -8.86 1.69 -17.24
CA LEU A 119 -7.67 1.40 -16.43
C LEU A 119 -7.93 0.32 -15.37
N SER A 120 -9.19 0.01 -15.05
CA SER A 120 -9.54 -0.91 -13.97
C SER A 120 -8.94 -2.32 -14.09
N PRO A 121 -8.74 -2.95 -15.26
CA PRO A 121 -8.08 -4.25 -15.34
C PRO A 121 -6.58 -4.21 -15.01
N VAL A 122 -5.93 -3.05 -15.17
CA VAL A 122 -4.48 -2.91 -14.97
C VAL A 122 -4.11 -3.04 -13.50
N ALA A 123 -4.89 -2.43 -12.58
CA ALA A 123 -4.58 -2.47 -11.16
C ALA A 123 -4.55 -3.89 -10.58
N PRO A 124 -5.57 -4.77 -10.77
CA PRO A 124 -5.49 -6.17 -10.34
C PRO A 124 -4.29 -6.93 -10.92
N ILE A 125 -3.95 -6.70 -12.19
CA ILE A 125 -2.79 -7.35 -12.83
C ILE A 125 -1.51 -6.96 -12.11
N VAL A 126 -1.28 -5.67 -11.86
CA VAL A 126 -0.07 -5.17 -11.16
C VAL A 126 0.00 -5.72 -9.74
N VAL A 127 -1.10 -5.66 -8.98
CA VAL A 127 -1.10 -6.12 -7.58
C VAL A 127 -0.98 -7.65 -7.46
N MET A 128 -1.36 -8.42 -8.48
CA MET A 128 -1.13 -9.86 -8.51
C MET A 128 0.30 -10.20 -8.96
N ALA A 129 0.82 -9.49 -9.96
CA ALA A 129 2.16 -9.73 -10.50
C ALA A 129 3.26 -9.59 -9.44
N TYR A 130 3.11 -8.65 -8.51
CA TYR A 130 4.07 -8.44 -7.42
C TYR A 130 4.35 -9.71 -6.63
N SER A 131 3.35 -10.58 -6.42
CA SER A 131 3.48 -11.81 -5.63
C SER A 131 4.48 -12.80 -6.21
N TYR A 132 4.74 -12.74 -7.50
CA TYR A 132 5.73 -13.59 -8.15
C TYR A 132 7.13 -12.97 -8.22
N CYS A 133 7.28 -11.67 -8.00
CA CYS A 133 8.53 -10.95 -8.21
C CYS A 133 9.70 -11.52 -7.40
N LYS A 134 9.50 -11.92 -6.15
CA LYS A 134 10.54 -12.53 -5.31
C LYS A 134 11.15 -13.81 -5.89
N ARG A 135 10.50 -14.44 -6.87
CA ARG A 135 10.98 -15.69 -7.50
C ARG A 135 12.02 -15.46 -8.57
N PHE A 136 12.10 -14.24 -9.13
CA PHE A 136 13.00 -13.93 -10.25
C PHE A 136 13.69 -12.55 -10.15
N THR A 137 13.24 -11.65 -9.28
CA THR A 137 13.83 -10.30 -9.17
C THR A 137 13.88 -9.78 -7.74
N SER A 138 14.93 -9.05 -7.40
CA SER A 138 15.05 -8.34 -6.13
C SER A 138 14.18 -7.06 -6.05
N MET A 139 13.54 -6.63 -7.15
CA MET A 139 12.75 -5.40 -7.23
C MET A 139 11.31 -5.57 -6.71
N ALA A 140 10.96 -6.69 -6.07
CA ALA A 140 9.63 -6.94 -5.52
C ALA A 140 9.10 -5.79 -4.66
N HIS A 141 9.97 -5.17 -3.86
CA HIS A 141 9.62 -4.04 -2.99
C HIS A 141 9.11 -2.80 -3.76
N LEU A 142 9.71 -2.51 -4.92
CA LEU A 142 9.28 -1.42 -5.79
C LEU A 142 7.95 -1.74 -6.49
N VAL A 143 7.74 -3.01 -6.89
CA VAL A 143 6.47 -3.45 -7.48
C VAL A 143 5.34 -3.42 -6.45
N LEU A 144 5.64 -3.75 -5.16
CA LEU A 144 4.70 -3.55 -4.06
C LEU A 144 4.39 -2.06 -3.89
N GLY A 145 5.41 -1.22 -3.86
CA GLY A 145 5.25 0.23 -3.78
C GLY A 145 4.40 0.78 -4.93
N LEU A 146 4.64 0.33 -6.16
CA LEU A 146 3.83 0.67 -7.33
C LEU A 146 2.36 0.26 -7.14
N SER A 147 2.13 -0.96 -6.63
CA SER A 147 0.79 -1.49 -6.38
C SER A 147 -0.03 -0.61 -5.42
N LEU A 148 0.62 -0.04 -4.38
CA LEU A 148 -0.03 0.90 -3.47
C LEU A 148 -0.07 2.33 -4.06
N GLY A 149 0.96 2.71 -4.82
CA GLY A 149 1.09 4.01 -5.46
C GLY A 149 0.05 4.29 -6.56
N ILE A 150 -0.60 3.26 -7.09
CA ILE A 150 -1.73 3.44 -8.02
C ILE A 150 -2.91 4.17 -7.34
N ALA A 151 -3.13 3.97 -6.04
CA ALA A 151 -4.32 4.41 -5.33
C ALA A 151 -4.58 5.93 -5.39
N PRO A 152 -3.60 6.83 -5.14
CA PRO A 152 -3.83 8.27 -5.25
C PRO A 152 -4.23 8.72 -6.67
N SER A 153 -3.50 8.27 -7.70
CA SER A 153 -3.84 8.61 -9.08
C SER A 153 -5.19 8.06 -9.49
N ALA A 154 -5.53 6.82 -9.09
CA ALA A 154 -6.83 6.22 -9.36
C ALA A 154 -7.98 6.99 -8.70
N ALA A 155 -7.82 7.43 -7.45
CA ALA A 155 -8.82 8.24 -6.76
C ALA A 155 -9.01 9.61 -7.42
N TYR A 156 -7.94 10.25 -7.88
CA TYR A 156 -8.00 11.50 -8.64
C TYR A 156 -8.74 11.31 -9.97
N ILE A 157 -8.38 10.27 -10.74
CA ILE A 157 -9.04 9.93 -12.01
C ILE A 157 -10.53 9.63 -11.79
N ALA A 158 -10.87 8.96 -10.71
CA ALA A 158 -12.27 8.64 -10.39
C ALA A 158 -13.12 9.91 -10.23
N VAL A 159 -12.56 11.00 -9.69
CA VAL A 159 -13.24 12.29 -9.54
C VAL A 159 -13.28 13.09 -10.85
N THR A 160 -12.14 13.17 -11.54
CA THR A 160 -11.93 14.16 -12.61
C THR A 160 -12.04 13.58 -14.03
N GLY A 161 -11.97 12.27 -14.18
CA GLY A 161 -11.87 11.60 -15.49
C GLY A 161 -10.55 11.85 -16.21
N THR A 162 -9.57 12.48 -15.58
CA THR A 162 -8.27 12.86 -16.17
C THR A 162 -7.12 12.54 -15.23
N LEU A 163 -5.88 12.59 -15.71
CA LEU A 163 -4.68 12.46 -14.90
C LEU A 163 -3.81 13.70 -15.09
N THR A 164 -3.45 14.35 -14.00
CA THR A 164 -2.54 15.50 -13.98
C THR A 164 -1.23 15.17 -13.26
N PHE A 165 -0.29 16.09 -13.24
CA PHE A 165 1.02 15.86 -12.63
C PHE A 165 0.97 15.75 -11.09
N ALA A 166 0.11 16.52 -10.43
CA ALA A 166 0.03 16.53 -8.96
C ALA A 166 -0.32 15.16 -8.34
N PRO A 167 -1.37 14.42 -8.77
CA PRO A 167 -1.62 13.08 -8.24
C PRO A 167 -0.52 12.07 -8.58
N CYS A 168 0.25 12.27 -9.67
CA CYS A 168 1.42 11.44 -9.97
C CYS A 168 2.53 11.62 -8.92
N LEU A 169 2.69 12.83 -8.35
CA LEU A 169 3.62 13.06 -7.25
C LEU A 169 3.20 12.32 -5.97
N LEU A 170 1.89 12.30 -5.65
CA LEU A 170 1.37 11.48 -4.56
C LEU A 170 1.58 9.97 -4.81
N SER A 171 1.39 9.53 -6.04
CA SER A 171 1.66 8.14 -6.42
C SER A 171 3.14 7.80 -6.28
N LEU A 172 4.04 8.70 -6.68
CA LEU A 172 5.49 8.53 -6.52
C LEU A 172 5.88 8.52 -5.04
N LEU A 173 5.30 9.41 -4.23
CA LEU A 173 5.49 9.40 -2.78
C LEU A 173 5.13 8.03 -2.19
N VAL A 174 3.93 7.52 -2.47
CA VAL A 174 3.45 6.24 -1.92
C VAL A 174 4.31 5.08 -2.43
N LEU A 175 4.67 5.07 -3.72
CA LEU A 175 5.52 4.04 -4.31
C LEU A 175 6.87 3.95 -3.57
N THR A 176 7.55 5.08 -3.43
CA THR A 176 8.91 5.11 -2.86
C THR A 176 8.90 4.93 -1.35
N TRP A 177 7.93 5.49 -0.64
CA TRP A 177 7.74 5.28 0.79
C TRP A 177 7.40 3.82 1.11
N CYS A 178 6.43 3.21 0.41
CA CYS A 178 6.07 1.81 0.60
C CYS A 178 7.22 0.86 0.23
N GLY A 179 7.92 1.14 -0.87
CA GLY A 179 9.11 0.37 -1.25
C GLY A 179 10.21 0.45 -0.18
N GLY A 180 10.43 1.63 0.38
CA GLY A 180 11.43 1.86 1.43
C GLY A 180 11.13 1.08 2.71
N PHE A 181 9.92 1.20 3.27
CA PHE A 181 9.58 0.48 4.49
C PHE A 181 9.45 -1.04 4.28
N ASP A 182 9.05 -1.51 3.09
CA ASP A 182 8.98 -2.94 2.81
C ASP A 182 10.37 -3.57 2.70
N ILE A 183 11.37 -2.82 2.23
CA ILE A 183 12.77 -3.25 2.29
C ILE A 183 13.22 -3.46 3.75
N ILE A 184 12.88 -2.53 4.65
CA ILE A 184 13.17 -2.66 6.09
C ILE A 184 12.44 -3.87 6.67
N TYR A 185 11.18 -4.06 6.32
CA TYR A 185 10.38 -5.20 6.78
C TYR A 185 10.98 -6.54 6.33
N ALA A 186 11.51 -6.60 5.11
CA ALA A 186 12.11 -7.80 4.54
C ALA A 186 13.44 -8.20 5.20
N LEU A 187 14.05 -7.35 6.02
CA LEU A 187 15.25 -7.72 6.81
C LEU A 187 14.98 -8.91 7.75
N GLN A 188 13.72 -9.14 8.15
CA GLN A 188 13.33 -10.25 9.01
C GLN A 188 13.41 -11.62 8.31
N ASP A 189 13.36 -11.64 6.99
CA ASP A 189 13.27 -12.87 6.20
C ASP A 189 14.56 -13.17 5.41
N VAL A 190 15.65 -12.43 5.59
CA VAL A 190 16.88 -12.53 4.76
C VAL A 190 17.45 -13.95 4.74
N GLU A 191 17.57 -14.61 5.89
CA GLU A 191 18.12 -15.95 5.99
C GLU A 191 17.21 -16.98 5.33
N PHE A 192 15.90 -16.86 5.58
CA PHE A 192 14.90 -17.72 4.97
C PHE A 192 14.86 -17.51 3.45
N ASP A 193 14.74 -16.27 2.97
CA ASP A 193 14.69 -15.95 1.53
C ASP A 193 15.93 -16.52 0.82
N ARG A 194 17.13 -16.37 1.42
CA ARG A 194 18.37 -16.91 0.88
C ARG A 194 18.35 -18.44 0.82
N SER A 195 17.87 -19.11 1.86
CA SER A 195 17.79 -20.59 1.92
C SER A 195 16.82 -21.17 0.91
N GLN A 196 15.79 -20.43 0.52
CA GLN A 196 14.78 -20.84 -0.46
C GLN A 196 15.07 -20.33 -1.88
N GLY A 197 16.22 -19.69 -2.13
CA GLY A 197 16.57 -19.12 -3.44
C GLY A 197 15.66 -17.97 -3.87
N LEU A 198 15.04 -17.26 -2.93
CA LEU A 198 14.20 -16.11 -3.21
C LEU A 198 15.04 -14.83 -3.33
N HIS A 199 14.56 -13.92 -4.16
CA HIS A 199 15.24 -12.67 -4.45
C HIS A 199 14.60 -11.52 -3.68
N SER A 200 15.41 -10.78 -2.92
CA SER A 200 14.99 -9.53 -2.28
C SER A 200 16.18 -8.54 -2.27
N ILE A 201 15.89 -7.25 -2.06
CA ILE A 201 16.97 -6.25 -1.92
C ILE A 201 17.92 -6.61 -0.77
N PRO A 202 17.43 -7.01 0.43
CA PRO A 202 18.32 -7.44 1.50
C PRO A 202 19.17 -8.69 1.17
N VAL A 203 18.63 -9.65 0.44
CA VAL A 203 19.39 -10.84 0.01
C VAL A 203 20.51 -10.46 -0.96
N ARG A 204 20.22 -9.56 -1.92
CA ARG A 204 21.16 -9.15 -2.98
C ARG A 204 22.22 -8.18 -2.50
N PHE A 205 21.89 -7.16 -1.72
CA PHE A 205 22.77 -6.07 -1.34
C PHE A 205 23.20 -6.11 0.14
N GLY A 206 22.76 -7.12 0.89
CA GLY A 206 23.00 -7.23 2.33
C GLY A 206 22.23 -6.19 3.13
N VAL A 207 22.30 -6.30 4.46
CA VAL A 207 21.54 -5.44 5.39
C VAL A 207 21.91 -3.96 5.23
N ARG A 208 23.20 -3.64 5.13
CA ARG A 208 23.66 -2.24 4.95
C ARG A 208 23.17 -1.64 3.64
N GLY A 209 23.35 -2.35 2.53
CA GLY A 209 22.87 -1.91 1.22
C GLY A 209 21.36 -1.72 1.18
N ALA A 210 20.60 -2.64 1.78
CA ALA A 210 19.14 -2.54 1.89
C ALA A 210 18.70 -1.27 2.62
N ILE A 211 19.31 -0.95 3.76
CA ILE A 211 18.98 0.27 4.52
C ILE A 211 19.33 1.53 3.74
N TYR A 212 20.48 1.60 3.05
CA TYR A 212 20.81 2.76 2.21
C TYR A 212 19.85 2.93 1.03
N ILE A 213 19.42 1.84 0.40
CA ILE A 213 18.41 1.90 -0.67
C ILE A 213 17.07 2.38 -0.10
N SER A 214 16.67 1.91 1.08
CA SER A 214 15.46 2.39 1.76
C SER A 214 15.54 3.89 2.07
N ILE A 215 16.68 4.38 2.61
CA ILE A 215 16.90 5.81 2.85
C ILE A 215 16.77 6.62 1.55
N ALA A 216 17.36 6.15 0.46
CA ALA A 216 17.28 6.83 -0.83
C ALA A 216 15.83 6.90 -1.36
N LEU A 217 15.06 5.81 -1.24
CA LEU A 217 13.63 5.80 -1.60
C LEU A 217 12.81 6.75 -0.73
N HIS A 218 13.05 6.78 0.58
CA HIS A 218 12.39 7.70 1.50
C HIS A 218 12.77 9.15 1.23
N ALA A 219 14.01 9.44 0.83
CA ALA A 219 14.39 10.78 0.38
C ALA A 219 13.60 11.21 -0.87
N VAL A 220 13.43 10.30 -1.86
CA VAL A 220 12.59 10.57 -3.03
C VAL A 220 11.13 10.80 -2.61
N SER A 221 10.60 10.05 -1.63
CA SER A 221 9.24 10.25 -1.16
C SER A 221 9.04 11.61 -0.50
N ILE A 222 10.01 12.09 0.28
CA ILE A 222 9.98 13.43 0.89
C ILE A 222 10.01 14.51 -0.21
N VAL A 223 10.87 14.37 -1.22
CA VAL A 223 10.90 15.31 -2.34
C VAL A 223 9.56 15.33 -3.08
N ALA A 224 8.97 14.16 -3.36
CA ALA A 224 7.67 14.07 -4.00
C ALA A 224 6.56 14.71 -3.15
N LEU A 225 6.60 14.57 -1.81
CA LEU A 225 5.69 15.23 -0.88
C LEU A 225 5.81 16.74 -0.99
N LEU A 226 7.01 17.29 -0.89
CA LEU A 226 7.25 18.75 -0.95
C LEU A 226 6.86 19.35 -2.31
N LEU A 227 7.04 18.60 -3.39
CA LEU A 227 6.57 19.01 -4.71
C LEU A 227 5.04 18.98 -4.81
N PHE A 228 4.38 17.93 -4.27
CA PHE A 228 2.92 17.85 -4.22
C PHE A 228 2.32 18.97 -3.39
N ALA A 229 2.93 19.32 -2.27
CA ALA A 229 2.48 20.40 -1.40
C ALA A 229 2.39 21.77 -2.11
N ARG A 230 3.16 21.98 -3.18
CA ARG A 230 3.07 23.22 -4.01
C ARG A 230 1.73 23.37 -4.73
N TYR A 231 0.98 22.28 -4.89
CA TYR A 231 -0.36 22.26 -5.48
C TYR A 231 -1.48 22.41 -4.44
N CYS A 232 -1.14 22.39 -3.14
CA CYS A 232 -2.09 22.56 -2.05
C CYS A 232 -2.13 24.01 -1.54
N PRO A 233 -3.24 24.48 -0.96
CA PRO A 233 -3.27 25.73 -0.19
C PRO A 233 -2.23 25.68 0.92
N GLN A 234 -1.39 26.72 1.00
CA GLN A 234 -0.34 26.80 2.00
C GLN A 234 -0.91 27.19 3.36
N GLY A 235 -0.48 26.52 4.43
CA GLY A 235 -0.91 26.82 5.78
C GLY A 235 -0.30 25.87 6.81
N TRP A 236 -0.46 26.23 8.07
CA TRP A 236 0.18 25.54 9.20
C TRP A 236 -0.24 24.06 9.34
N LEU A 237 -1.48 23.73 8.96
CA LEU A 237 -1.94 22.34 8.97
C LEU A 237 -1.12 21.48 8.01
N LEU A 238 -0.92 21.93 6.77
CA LEU A 238 -0.11 21.22 5.78
C LEU A 238 1.31 20.97 6.33
N TRP A 239 1.94 22.02 6.85
CA TRP A 239 3.31 21.95 7.37
C TRP A 239 3.46 20.99 8.56
N ILE A 240 2.46 20.93 9.46
CA ILE A 240 2.44 19.95 10.55
C ILE A 240 2.35 18.52 10.00
N GLY A 241 1.46 18.28 9.05
CA GLY A 241 1.33 16.97 8.42
C GLY A 241 2.62 16.49 7.77
N GLU A 242 3.28 17.37 7.01
CA GLU A 242 4.57 17.12 6.38
C GLU A 242 5.67 16.83 7.41
N ALA A 243 5.78 17.68 8.45
CA ALA A 243 6.78 17.54 9.50
C ALA A 243 6.62 16.21 10.26
N LEU A 244 5.37 15.81 10.59
CA LEU A 244 5.09 14.53 11.24
C LEU A 244 5.44 13.35 10.35
N PHE A 245 5.10 13.40 9.06
CA PHE A 245 5.46 12.36 8.10
C PHE A 245 6.98 12.20 7.99
N CYS A 246 7.70 13.31 7.77
CA CYS A 246 9.17 13.30 7.72
C CYS A 246 9.79 12.81 9.02
N GLY A 247 9.25 13.25 10.18
CA GLY A 247 9.68 12.81 11.50
C GLY A 247 9.53 11.30 11.70
N CYS A 248 8.41 10.72 11.27
CA CYS A 248 8.20 9.26 11.33
C CYS A 248 9.22 8.51 10.47
N ILE A 249 9.51 8.97 9.25
CA ILE A 249 10.54 8.38 8.38
C ILE A 249 11.93 8.44 9.03
N ILE A 250 12.30 9.58 9.61
CA ILE A 250 13.59 9.74 10.30
C ILE A 250 13.65 8.77 11.50
N LEU A 251 12.59 8.72 12.31
CA LEU A 251 12.52 7.80 13.46
C LEU A 251 12.61 6.32 13.03
N GLU A 252 12.02 5.94 11.90
CA GLU A 252 12.14 4.59 11.35
C GLU A 252 13.60 4.20 11.13
N HIS A 253 14.40 5.08 10.50
CA HIS A 253 15.83 4.85 10.26
C HIS A 253 16.72 4.96 11.51
N ILE A 254 16.28 5.67 12.55
CA ILE A 254 16.94 5.68 13.87
C ILE A 254 16.67 4.36 14.60
N LEU A 255 15.46 3.82 14.51
CA LEU A 255 15.07 2.57 15.16
C LEU A 255 15.65 1.34 14.50
N VAL A 256 15.77 1.36 13.16
CA VAL A 256 16.30 0.23 12.38
C VAL A 256 17.59 0.62 11.71
N THR A 257 18.69 0.11 12.25
CA THR A 257 20.05 0.32 11.73
C THR A 257 20.68 -1.03 11.35
N PRO A 258 21.80 -1.05 10.60
CA PRO A 258 22.50 -2.30 10.26
C PRO A 258 22.87 -3.19 11.47
N THR A 259 23.06 -2.58 12.63
CA THR A 259 23.42 -3.26 13.88
C THR A 259 22.24 -3.47 14.83
N LYS A 260 21.08 -2.82 14.57
CA LYS A 260 19.90 -2.86 15.45
C LYS A 260 18.65 -3.12 14.66
N GLN A 261 18.15 -4.36 14.66
CA GLN A 261 16.98 -4.78 13.89
C GLN A 261 15.78 -5.19 14.76
N ARG A 262 15.83 -4.94 16.06
CA ARG A 262 14.79 -5.41 17.01
C ARG A 262 13.45 -4.69 16.88
N ASN A 263 13.42 -3.51 16.31
CA ASN A 263 12.24 -2.62 16.28
C ASN A 263 11.53 -2.60 14.93
N ILE A 264 11.82 -3.56 14.02
CA ILE A 264 11.24 -3.57 12.67
C ILE A 264 9.70 -3.58 12.70
N GLY A 265 9.09 -4.30 13.63
CA GLY A 265 7.63 -4.33 13.76
C GLY A 265 7.01 -2.97 14.11
N ILE A 266 7.67 -2.18 14.98
CA ILE A 266 7.24 -0.83 15.35
C ILE A 266 7.46 0.13 14.17
N ALA A 267 8.63 0.06 13.53
CA ALA A 267 8.96 0.85 12.35
C ALA A 267 7.94 0.61 11.24
N PHE A 268 7.72 -0.64 10.85
CA PHE A 268 6.79 -1.01 9.78
C PHE A 268 5.33 -0.69 10.09
N GLY A 269 4.81 -1.09 11.26
CA GLY A 269 3.39 -1.00 11.55
C GLY A 269 2.98 0.35 12.16
N THR A 270 3.61 0.72 13.27
CA THR A 270 3.18 1.87 14.07
C THR A 270 3.58 3.20 13.43
N LEU A 271 4.88 3.37 13.09
CA LEU A 271 5.35 4.64 12.53
C LEU A 271 4.73 4.93 11.17
N ASN A 272 4.67 3.93 10.28
CA ASN A 272 4.09 4.14 8.97
C ASN A 272 2.56 4.33 9.02
N GLY A 273 1.87 3.68 9.97
CA GLY A 273 0.46 3.96 10.24
C GLY A 273 0.21 5.39 10.72
N ILE A 274 1.02 5.88 11.67
CA ILE A 274 0.94 7.28 12.15
C ILE A 274 1.28 8.24 11.00
N ALA A 275 2.36 8.00 10.25
CA ALA A 275 2.79 8.84 9.15
C ALA A 275 1.68 9.04 8.10
N SER A 276 1.07 7.94 7.63
CA SER A 276 0.01 8.01 6.61
C SER A 276 -1.25 8.71 7.11
N LEU A 277 -1.70 8.41 8.33
CA LEU A 277 -2.90 9.01 8.90
C LEU A 277 -2.72 10.50 9.20
N THR A 278 -1.60 10.88 9.82
CA THR A 278 -1.36 12.28 10.16
C THR A 278 -1.21 13.13 8.90
N LEU A 279 -0.40 12.68 7.93
CA LEU A 279 -0.25 13.40 6.67
C LEU A 279 -1.60 13.60 5.98
N ALA A 280 -2.39 12.52 5.82
CA ALA A 280 -3.68 12.63 5.15
C ALA A 280 -4.66 13.53 5.92
N THR A 281 -4.76 13.37 7.24
CA THR A 281 -5.69 14.18 8.06
C THR A 281 -5.37 15.66 7.97
N PHE A 282 -4.12 16.03 8.17
CA PHE A 282 -3.70 17.43 8.14
C PHE A 282 -3.78 18.04 6.74
N THR A 283 -3.41 17.28 5.69
CA THR A 283 -3.53 17.75 4.31
C THR A 283 -4.99 17.93 3.91
N ILE A 284 -5.87 16.97 4.24
CA ILE A 284 -7.32 17.06 3.97
C ILE A 284 -7.91 18.26 4.72
N ALA A 285 -7.57 18.44 5.99
CA ALA A 285 -8.02 19.61 6.75
C ALA A 285 -7.58 20.92 6.09
N GLN A 286 -6.32 21.03 5.66
CA GLN A 286 -5.83 22.21 4.95
C GLN A 286 -6.56 22.44 3.63
N LEU A 287 -6.84 21.40 2.86
CA LEU A 287 -7.60 21.48 1.61
C LEU A 287 -9.05 21.97 1.82
N ILE A 288 -9.64 21.71 2.99
CA ILE A 288 -11.02 22.10 3.30
C ILE A 288 -11.09 23.55 3.77
N VAL A 289 -10.13 24.00 4.61
CA VAL A 289 -10.17 25.33 5.22
C VAL A 289 -9.41 26.40 4.43
N GLY A 290 -8.49 26.02 3.55
CA GLY A 290 -7.72 26.90 2.69
C GLY A 290 -8.32 27.03 1.31
#